data_c36906d869ed9d51aff857331070c663
#
_entry.id   c36906d869ed9d51aff857331070c663
#
_cell.length_a   1.000
_cell.length_b   1.000
_cell.length_c   1.000
_cell.angle_alpha   90.00
_cell.angle_beta   90.00
_cell.angle_gamma   90.00
#
_symmetry.space_group_name_H-M   'P 1'
#
loop_
_entity.id
_entity.type
_entity.pdbx_description
1 polymer ?
#
loop_
_entity_poly.entity_id
_entity_poly.type
_entity_poly.pdbx_seq_one_letter_code
_entity_poly.pdbx_strand_id
1 'polypeptide(L)'
;TGCGIPADKVNSIFGRFVKLNSFVQGTGLGLSICQTIVEHMGGRIGVESEEGKGSTFWFTIPYQPAAAENKKEEEHQLISVQKDKLTILIAEDNESNYRLFQSILKREYNLVHAWDGKEAVNLYKLHTPQIILMDINMPVMDGYEATREIRKLSLDVPIIAVTAFAYASD
;
A
#
# COMPACT_ATOMS: atom_id res chain seq x y z
N THR A 1 -28.19 -8.50 -5.43
CA THR A 1 -28.63 -7.48 -6.39
C THR A 1 -27.42 -6.95 -7.17
N GLY A 2 -27.24 -7.35 -8.41
CA GLY A 2 -26.14 -6.90 -9.27
C GLY A 2 -26.18 -7.66 -10.60
N CYS A 3 -25.27 -7.31 -11.53
CA CYS A 3 -25.22 -7.96 -12.85
C CYS A 3 -24.68 -9.41 -12.81
N GLY A 4 -24.07 -9.81 -11.68
CA GLY A 4 -23.40 -11.10 -11.58
C GLY A 4 -22.13 -11.19 -12.43
N ILE A 5 -21.52 -12.38 -12.43
CA ILE A 5 -20.31 -12.71 -13.17
C ILE A 5 -20.57 -13.96 -14.01
N PRO A 6 -20.25 -13.95 -15.30
CA PRO A 6 -20.37 -15.13 -16.16
C PRO A 6 -19.53 -16.31 -15.59
N ALA A 7 -20.07 -17.52 -15.67
CA ALA A 7 -19.49 -18.71 -15.05
C ALA A 7 -18.07 -19.03 -15.56
N ASP A 8 -17.78 -18.73 -16.84
CA ASP A 8 -16.46 -18.89 -17.45
C ASP A 8 -15.41 -17.92 -16.90
N LYS A 9 -15.84 -16.82 -16.27
CA LYS A 9 -14.96 -15.76 -15.74
C LYS A 9 -14.77 -15.81 -14.23
N VAL A 10 -15.65 -16.49 -13.49
CA VAL A 10 -15.60 -16.57 -12.02
C VAL A 10 -14.22 -16.98 -11.50
N ASN A 11 -13.57 -17.95 -12.14
CA ASN A 11 -12.26 -18.43 -11.72
C ASN A 11 -11.10 -17.49 -12.07
N SER A 12 -11.30 -16.54 -12.98
CA SER A 12 -10.24 -15.66 -13.48
C SER A 12 -10.25 -14.27 -12.83
N ILE A 13 -11.30 -13.89 -12.12
CA ILE A 13 -11.46 -12.51 -11.60
C ILE A 13 -10.42 -12.10 -10.56
N PHE A 14 -9.75 -13.04 -9.91
CA PHE A 14 -8.65 -12.79 -8.98
C PHE A 14 -7.29 -12.67 -9.70
N GLY A 15 -7.26 -12.86 -11.02
CA GLY A 15 -6.06 -12.66 -11.84
C GLY A 15 -5.67 -11.19 -11.92
N ARG A 16 -4.37 -10.93 -12.12
CA ARG A 16 -3.86 -9.55 -12.31
C ARG A 16 -4.35 -8.99 -13.65
N PHE A 17 -4.76 -7.72 -13.65
CA PHE A 17 -5.24 -6.98 -14.83
C PHE A 17 -6.53 -7.53 -15.46
N VAL A 18 -7.24 -8.43 -14.77
CA VAL A 18 -8.51 -8.97 -15.26
C VAL A 18 -9.62 -7.94 -15.08
N LYS A 19 -10.35 -7.67 -16.15
CA LYS A 19 -11.54 -6.83 -16.19
C LYS A 19 -12.68 -7.57 -16.86
N LEU A 20 -13.86 -7.58 -16.28
CA LEU A 20 -15.07 -8.14 -16.88
C LEU A 20 -15.64 -7.22 -17.96
N ASN A 21 -15.42 -5.92 -17.81
CA ASN A 21 -15.85 -4.89 -18.75
C ASN A 21 -14.69 -3.90 -18.98
N SER A 22 -14.21 -3.81 -20.20
CA SER A 22 -13.12 -2.92 -20.63
C SER A 22 -13.48 -1.43 -20.55
N PHE A 23 -14.79 -1.09 -20.53
CA PHE A 23 -15.25 0.29 -20.45
C PHE A 23 -15.28 0.85 -19.04
N VAL A 24 -15.13 0.01 -18.02
CA VAL A 24 -15.09 0.46 -16.62
C VAL A 24 -13.67 0.89 -16.25
N GLN A 25 -13.53 2.12 -15.75
CA GLN A 25 -12.26 2.65 -15.28
C GLN A 25 -11.73 1.83 -14.09
N GLY A 26 -10.48 1.43 -14.14
CA GLY A 26 -9.81 0.65 -13.08
C GLY A 26 -8.63 -0.13 -13.63
N THR A 27 -7.69 -0.52 -12.80
CA THR A 27 -6.45 -1.22 -13.17
C THR A 27 -6.61 -2.74 -13.28
N GLY A 28 -7.69 -3.32 -12.75
CA GLY A 28 -7.87 -4.77 -12.66
C GLY A 28 -6.94 -5.44 -11.63
N LEU A 29 -6.40 -4.68 -10.69
CA LEU A 29 -5.49 -5.19 -9.65
C LEU A 29 -6.17 -5.43 -8.29
N GLY A 30 -7.33 -4.82 -8.03
CA GLY A 30 -7.97 -4.83 -6.72
C GLY A 30 -8.18 -6.22 -6.13
N LEU A 31 -8.82 -7.11 -6.88
CA LEU A 31 -9.11 -8.47 -6.39
C LEU A 31 -7.86 -9.33 -6.24
N SER A 32 -6.86 -9.17 -7.09
CA SER A 32 -5.59 -9.89 -6.96
C SER A 32 -4.79 -9.43 -5.73
N ILE A 33 -4.87 -8.16 -5.38
CA ILE A 33 -4.29 -7.62 -4.14
C ILE A 33 -5.04 -8.19 -2.93
N CYS A 34 -6.38 -8.17 -2.94
CA CYS A 34 -7.18 -8.77 -1.88
C CYS A 34 -6.81 -10.25 -1.66
N GLN A 35 -6.67 -11.02 -2.74
CA GLN A 35 -6.26 -12.41 -2.67
C GLN A 35 -4.89 -12.56 -2.00
N THR A 36 -3.91 -11.80 -2.44
CA THR A 36 -2.56 -11.83 -1.87
C THR A 36 -2.57 -11.52 -0.37
N ILE A 37 -3.32 -10.50 0.06
CA ILE A 37 -3.43 -10.11 1.47
C ILE A 37 -4.06 -11.24 2.30
N VAL A 38 -5.19 -11.78 1.85
CA VAL A 38 -5.90 -12.83 2.58
C VAL A 38 -5.07 -14.10 2.68
N GLU A 39 -4.37 -14.48 1.62
CA GLU A 39 -3.47 -15.65 1.61
C GLU A 39 -2.27 -15.43 2.56
N HIS A 40 -1.67 -14.23 2.59
CA HIS A 40 -0.61 -13.88 3.56
C HIS A 40 -1.07 -13.96 5.02
N MET A 41 -2.35 -13.70 5.26
CA MET A 41 -2.97 -13.86 6.58
C MET A 41 -3.31 -15.32 6.90
N GLY A 42 -2.98 -16.27 6.02
CA GLY A 42 -3.31 -17.70 6.18
C GLY A 42 -4.78 -18.02 5.90
N GLY A 43 -5.48 -17.13 5.21
CA GLY A 43 -6.89 -17.24 4.89
C GLY A 43 -7.18 -17.72 3.48
N ARG A 44 -8.45 -17.61 3.08
CA ARG A 44 -8.94 -17.92 1.74
C ARG A 44 -9.94 -16.86 1.30
N ILE A 45 -9.98 -16.55 0.01
CA ILE A 45 -10.95 -15.66 -0.61
C ILE A 45 -11.66 -16.36 -1.75
N GLY A 46 -12.90 -16.02 -1.99
CA GLY A 46 -13.66 -16.59 -3.11
C GLY A 46 -14.88 -15.76 -3.47
N VAL A 47 -15.58 -16.19 -4.48
CA VAL A 47 -16.81 -15.59 -4.99
C VAL A 47 -17.82 -16.67 -5.40
N GLU A 48 -19.07 -16.41 -5.10
CA GLU A 48 -20.24 -17.13 -5.62
C GLU A 48 -21.05 -16.12 -6.45
N SER A 49 -21.30 -16.45 -7.71
CA SER A 49 -21.96 -15.52 -8.61
C SER A 49 -22.81 -16.23 -9.65
N GLU A 50 -23.94 -15.61 -9.98
CA GLU A 50 -24.81 -16.02 -11.08
C GLU A 50 -25.15 -14.77 -11.90
N GLU A 51 -24.92 -14.85 -13.21
CA GLU A 51 -25.19 -13.76 -14.13
C GLU A 51 -26.66 -13.34 -14.07
N GLY A 52 -26.92 -12.04 -13.94
CA GLY A 52 -28.23 -11.46 -13.76
C GLY A 52 -28.79 -11.50 -12.33
N LYS A 53 -28.18 -12.23 -11.38
CA LYS A 53 -28.62 -12.31 -9.99
C LYS A 53 -27.71 -11.58 -9.00
N GLY A 54 -26.42 -11.46 -9.34
CA GLY A 54 -25.42 -10.79 -8.53
C GLY A 54 -24.30 -11.68 -8.03
N SER A 55 -23.48 -11.16 -7.12
CA SER A 55 -22.27 -11.83 -6.63
C SER A 55 -22.16 -11.71 -5.11
N THR A 56 -21.68 -12.77 -4.47
CA THR A 56 -21.27 -12.78 -3.07
C THR A 56 -19.78 -13.04 -3.01
N PHE A 57 -19.01 -12.05 -2.58
CA PHE A 57 -17.59 -12.21 -2.28
C PHE A 57 -17.44 -12.58 -0.82
N TRP A 58 -16.59 -13.56 -0.53
CA TRP A 58 -16.30 -13.99 0.83
C TRP A 58 -14.80 -14.18 1.04
N PHE A 59 -14.35 -14.04 2.28
CA PHE A 59 -13.01 -14.43 2.69
C PHE A 59 -13.02 -14.99 4.10
N THR A 60 -12.03 -15.78 4.41
CA THR A 60 -11.77 -16.32 5.74
C THR A 60 -10.37 -15.92 6.19
N ILE A 61 -10.19 -15.67 7.46
CA ILE A 61 -8.87 -15.50 8.10
C ILE A 61 -8.84 -16.31 9.39
N PRO A 62 -7.68 -16.88 9.79
CA PRO A 62 -7.55 -17.53 11.08
C PRO A 62 -7.86 -16.55 12.20
N TYR A 63 -8.81 -16.90 13.06
CA TYR A 63 -9.10 -16.10 14.24
C TYR A 63 -8.06 -16.40 15.32
N GLN A 64 -7.18 -15.47 15.57
CA GLN A 64 -6.28 -15.47 16.71
C GLN A 64 -6.75 -14.40 17.68
N PRO A 65 -7.45 -14.75 18.78
CA PRO A 65 -7.81 -13.76 19.79
C PRO A 65 -6.53 -13.14 20.33
N ALA A 66 -6.38 -11.82 20.24
CA ALA A 66 -5.37 -11.13 21.00
C ALA A 66 -5.61 -11.44 22.48
N ALA A 67 -4.63 -12.01 23.18
CA ALA A 67 -4.66 -12.07 24.62
C ALA A 67 -5.00 -10.66 25.11
N ALA A 68 -5.96 -10.55 26.06
CA ALA A 68 -6.42 -9.28 26.55
C ALA A 68 -5.28 -8.55 27.28
N GLU A 69 -4.42 -7.95 26.50
CA GLU A 69 -3.46 -6.97 26.99
C GLU A 69 -4.17 -5.62 27.06
N ASN A 70 -4.17 -5.09 28.26
CA ASN A 70 -4.78 -3.84 28.68
C ASN A 70 -4.63 -2.75 27.61
N LYS A 71 -5.76 -2.38 26.96
CA LYS A 71 -5.88 -1.10 26.27
C LYS A 71 -5.90 0.02 27.31
N LYS A 72 -4.75 0.43 27.77
CA LYS A 72 -4.54 1.72 28.40
C LYS A 72 -3.18 2.25 27.91
N GLU A 73 -3.24 3.45 27.32
CA GLU A 73 -2.08 4.32 27.05
C GLU A 73 -1.25 4.00 25.79
N GLU A 74 -1.83 4.20 24.61
CA GLU A 74 -1.04 4.52 23.38
C GLU A 74 -1.50 5.84 22.73
N GLU A 75 -1.81 6.84 23.53
CA GLU A 75 -1.82 8.23 23.07
C GLU A 75 -0.62 8.93 23.73
N HIS A 76 0.28 9.43 22.89
CA HIS A 76 1.52 10.13 23.24
C HIS A 76 2.72 9.28 23.68
N GLN A 77 3.19 8.39 22.83
CA GLN A 77 4.62 8.10 22.83
C GLN A 77 5.27 8.88 21.68
N LEU A 78 5.97 9.95 22.07
CA LEU A 78 7.11 10.50 21.34
C LEU A 78 7.87 9.33 20.71
N ILE A 79 8.08 9.39 19.39
CA ILE A 79 8.82 8.40 18.63
C ILE A 79 10.22 8.29 19.27
N SER A 80 10.37 7.37 20.21
CA SER A 80 11.70 6.95 20.61
C SER A 80 12.27 6.16 19.44
N VAL A 81 13.11 6.80 18.65
CA VAL A 81 13.89 6.15 17.60
C VAL A 81 14.64 5.00 18.27
N GLN A 82 14.18 3.78 18.09
CA GLN A 82 14.93 2.61 18.53
C GLN A 82 16.19 2.56 17.67
N LYS A 83 17.33 2.73 18.29
CA LYS A 83 18.65 2.94 17.67
C LYS A 83 19.09 1.82 16.71
N ASP A 84 18.40 0.68 16.75
CA ASP A 84 18.72 -0.54 15.98
C ASP A 84 17.80 -0.81 14.78
N LYS A 85 16.77 0.01 14.56
CA LYS A 85 15.87 -0.15 13.41
C LYS A 85 16.24 0.79 12.28
N LEU A 86 16.21 0.27 11.06
CA LEU A 86 16.36 1.11 9.87
C LEU A 86 15.21 2.12 9.78
N THR A 87 15.54 3.32 9.31
CA THR A 87 14.57 4.39 9.09
C THR A 87 14.14 4.41 7.63
N ILE A 88 12.85 4.37 7.39
CA ILE A 88 12.23 4.49 6.06
C ILE A 88 11.51 5.84 5.99
N LEU A 89 11.83 6.63 4.99
CA LEU A 89 11.05 7.80 4.61
C LEU A 89 9.97 7.38 3.61
N ILE A 90 8.72 7.70 3.91
CA ILE A 90 7.56 7.42 3.07
C ILE A 90 6.99 8.76 2.62
N ALA A 91 7.11 9.06 1.33
CA ALA A 91 6.49 10.22 0.69
C ALA A 91 5.20 9.78 0.00
N GLU A 92 4.07 10.17 0.55
CA GLU A 92 2.73 9.77 0.13
C GLU A 92 1.72 10.82 0.57
N ASP A 93 0.96 11.41 -0.35
CA ASP A 93 0.00 12.48 -0.08
C ASP A 93 -1.36 11.96 0.40
N ASN A 94 -1.64 10.66 0.23
CA ASN A 94 -2.89 10.04 0.66
C ASN A 94 -2.74 9.36 2.04
N GLU A 95 -3.50 9.85 3.01
CA GLU A 95 -3.46 9.32 4.39
C GLU A 95 -3.80 7.82 4.46
N SER A 96 -4.73 7.34 3.63
CA SER A 96 -5.12 5.91 3.64
C SER A 96 -3.99 5.01 3.15
N ASN A 97 -3.27 5.44 2.11
CA ASN A 97 -2.10 4.74 1.60
C ASN A 97 -0.97 4.75 2.63
N TYR A 98 -0.69 5.90 3.24
CA TYR A 98 0.30 5.99 4.31
C TYR A 98 -0.03 5.07 5.49
N ARG A 99 -1.29 5.04 5.94
CA ARG A 99 -1.73 4.14 7.02
C ARG A 99 -1.53 2.67 6.68
N LEU A 100 -1.68 2.29 5.41
CA LEU A 100 -1.38 0.93 4.95
C LEU A 100 0.11 0.62 5.13
N PHE A 101 1.02 1.48 4.64
CA PHE A 101 2.47 1.31 4.86
C PHE A 101 2.81 1.27 6.34
N GLN A 102 2.25 2.16 7.13
CA GLN A 102 2.46 2.20 8.56
C GLN A 102 2.04 0.88 9.23
N SER A 103 0.89 0.31 8.86
CA SER A 103 0.40 -0.94 9.43
C SER A 103 1.33 -2.12 9.15
N ILE A 104 1.99 -2.13 7.99
CA ILE A 104 2.89 -3.20 7.56
C ILE A 104 4.29 -3.02 8.14
N LEU A 105 4.82 -1.79 8.11
CA LEU A 105 6.25 -1.54 8.32
C LEU A 105 6.62 -1.11 9.75
N LYS A 106 5.70 -0.52 10.53
CA LYS A 106 6.01 0.08 11.84
C LYS A 106 6.57 -0.88 12.89
N ARG A 107 6.34 -2.19 12.73
CA ARG A 107 6.87 -3.19 13.66
C ARG A 107 8.38 -3.37 13.54
N GLU A 108 8.91 -3.23 12.34
CA GLU A 108 10.31 -3.56 12.01
C GLU A 108 11.16 -2.33 11.73
N TYR A 109 10.55 -1.20 11.34
CA TYR A 109 11.23 -0.01 10.88
C TYR A 109 10.79 1.24 11.64
N ASN A 110 11.67 2.24 11.70
CA ASN A 110 11.32 3.61 12.06
C ASN A 110 10.76 4.29 10.82
N LEU A 111 9.58 4.90 10.92
CA LEU A 111 8.92 5.52 9.78
C LEU A 111 8.92 7.04 9.91
N VAL A 112 9.31 7.71 8.85
CA VAL A 112 9.21 9.17 8.67
C VAL A 112 8.25 9.40 7.52
N HIS A 113 7.27 10.28 7.68
CA HIS A 113 6.26 10.56 6.68
C HIS A 113 6.42 11.96 6.09
N ALA A 114 6.31 12.06 4.78
CA ALA A 114 6.26 13.31 4.03
C ALA A 114 4.95 13.36 3.21
N TRP A 115 4.25 14.48 3.24
CA TRP A 115 3.00 14.70 2.51
C TRP A 115 3.20 15.15 1.06
N ASP A 116 4.39 15.58 0.71
CA ASP A 116 4.77 16.01 -0.63
C ASP A 116 6.27 15.83 -0.87
N GLY A 117 6.69 15.99 -2.12
CA GLY A 117 8.09 15.83 -2.50
C GLY A 117 9.03 16.85 -1.85
N LYS A 118 8.56 18.09 -1.59
CA LYS A 118 9.38 19.11 -0.95
C LYS A 118 9.64 18.77 0.52
N GLU A 119 8.61 18.29 1.21
CA GLU A 119 8.75 17.80 2.58
C GLU A 119 9.67 16.57 2.63
N ALA A 120 9.56 15.66 1.64
CA ALA A 120 10.43 14.50 1.52
C ALA A 120 11.91 14.88 1.44
N VAL A 121 12.26 15.89 0.63
CA VAL A 121 13.64 16.39 0.52
C VAL A 121 14.12 16.99 1.86
N ASN A 122 13.27 17.72 2.57
CA ASN A 122 13.62 18.31 3.86
C ASN A 122 13.81 17.24 4.95
N LEU A 123 12.90 16.28 5.02
CA LEU A 123 12.98 15.17 5.98
C LEU A 123 14.13 14.22 5.68
N TYR A 124 14.49 14.05 4.39
CA TYR A 124 15.70 13.34 4.02
C TYR A 124 16.96 13.98 4.63
N LYS A 125 17.12 15.30 4.55
CA LYS A 125 18.24 16.03 5.14
C LYS A 125 18.30 15.90 6.66
N LEU A 126 17.12 15.87 7.30
CA LEU A 126 17.01 15.84 8.76
C LEU A 126 17.26 14.44 9.35
N HIS A 127 16.69 13.41 8.72
CA HIS A 127 16.66 12.06 9.27
C HIS A 127 17.62 11.08 8.62
N THR A 128 18.21 11.42 7.45
CA THR A 128 19.12 10.55 6.68
C THR A 128 18.61 9.09 6.62
N PRO A 129 17.40 8.85 6.10
CA PRO A 129 16.80 7.53 6.06
C PRO A 129 17.61 6.58 5.18
N GLN A 130 17.56 5.29 5.47
CA GLN A 130 18.26 4.26 4.71
C GLN A 130 17.49 3.78 3.49
N ILE A 131 16.17 4.01 3.45
CA ILE A 131 15.29 3.67 2.31
C ILE A 131 14.25 4.77 2.17
N ILE A 132 13.85 5.05 0.93
CA ILE A 132 12.76 5.99 0.61
C ILE A 132 11.72 5.25 -0.21
N LEU A 133 10.46 5.29 0.22
CA LEU A 133 9.29 4.95 -0.58
C LEU A 133 8.72 6.27 -1.09
N MET A 134 8.65 6.43 -2.41
CA MET A 134 8.32 7.69 -3.07
C MET A 134 7.12 7.52 -3.98
N ASP A 135 5.98 8.12 -3.64
CA ASP A 135 4.92 8.26 -4.63
C ASP A 135 5.35 9.21 -5.74
N ILE A 136 4.93 8.89 -6.94
CA ILE A 136 5.23 9.71 -8.13
C ILE A 136 4.32 10.93 -8.21
N ASN A 137 3.03 10.76 -7.86
CA ASN A 137 2.01 11.77 -8.06
C ASN A 137 1.65 12.48 -6.76
N MET A 138 2.45 13.47 -6.37
CA MET A 138 2.21 14.27 -5.17
C MET A 138 2.03 15.76 -5.53
N PRO A 139 1.29 16.53 -4.71
CA PRO A 139 1.16 17.98 -4.87
C PRO A 139 2.50 18.69 -4.54
N VAL A 140 2.60 19.97 -4.89
CA VAL A 140 3.71 20.89 -4.60
C VAL A 140 5.00 20.51 -5.33
N MET A 141 5.52 19.28 -5.13
CA MET A 141 6.68 18.71 -5.81
C MET A 141 6.41 17.23 -6.02
N ASP A 142 6.48 16.80 -7.26
CA ASP A 142 6.27 15.39 -7.63
C ASP A 142 7.46 14.50 -7.21
N GLY A 143 7.24 13.17 -7.24
CA GLY A 143 8.26 12.20 -6.84
C GLY A 143 9.49 12.20 -7.74
N TYR A 144 9.35 12.57 -9.01
CA TYR A 144 10.51 12.68 -9.93
C TYR A 144 11.38 13.87 -9.58
N GLU A 145 10.77 15.03 -9.26
CA GLU A 145 11.50 16.22 -8.84
C GLU A 145 12.16 15.99 -7.48
N ALA A 146 11.43 15.43 -6.52
CA ALA A 146 11.96 15.08 -5.20
C ALA A 146 13.15 14.12 -5.31
N THR A 147 13.05 13.10 -6.16
CA THR A 147 14.14 12.16 -6.44
C THR A 147 15.36 12.87 -6.99
N ARG A 148 15.19 13.78 -7.97
CA ARG A 148 16.31 14.58 -8.52
C ARG A 148 17.00 15.43 -7.44
N GLU A 149 16.23 16.05 -6.55
CA GLU A 149 16.80 16.86 -5.47
C GLU A 149 17.52 15.98 -4.43
N ILE A 150 16.98 14.82 -4.07
CA ILE A 150 17.62 13.88 -3.16
C ILE A 150 18.91 13.32 -3.78
N ARG A 151 18.92 13.04 -5.08
CA ARG A 151 20.12 12.55 -5.80
C ARG A 151 21.27 13.55 -5.83
N LYS A 152 21.00 14.86 -5.69
CA LYS A 152 22.06 15.87 -5.49
C LYS A 152 22.73 15.75 -4.11
N LEU A 153 22.05 15.13 -3.14
CA LEU A 153 22.51 14.98 -1.77
C LEU A 153 23.11 13.59 -1.49
N SER A 154 22.58 12.57 -2.16
CA SER A 154 23.02 11.18 -2.04
C SER A 154 22.77 10.42 -3.34
N LEU A 155 23.80 9.78 -3.85
CA LEU A 155 23.69 8.90 -5.02
C LEU A 155 23.21 7.49 -4.64
N ASP A 156 23.42 7.07 -3.39
CA ASP A 156 23.36 5.67 -2.99
C ASP A 156 22.07 5.29 -2.25
N VAL A 157 21.34 6.26 -1.66
CA VAL A 157 20.11 5.92 -0.92
C VAL A 157 19.09 5.23 -1.84
N PRO A 158 18.61 4.03 -1.52
CA PRO A 158 17.57 3.37 -2.29
C PRO A 158 16.29 4.20 -2.29
N ILE A 159 15.77 4.50 -3.49
CA ILE A 159 14.46 5.15 -3.69
C ILE A 159 13.60 4.19 -4.48
N ILE A 160 12.52 3.74 -3.88
CA ILE A 160 11.55 2.82 -4.46
C ILE A 160 10.32 3.63 -4.85
N ALA A 161 10.03 3.69 -6.14
CA ALA A 161 8.81 4.34 -6.62
C ALA A 161 7.59 3.51 -6.19
N VAL A 162 6.63 4.18 -5.60
CA VAL A 162 5.31 3.64 -5.27
C VAL A 162 4.32 4.40 -6.14
N THR A 163 3.55 3.71 -6.95
CA THR A 163 2.58 4.36 -7.83
C THR A 163 1.32 3.52 -7.98
N ALA A 164 0.18 4.18 -7.94
CA ALA A 164 -1.10 3.57 -8.29
C ALA A 164 -1.24 3.31 -9.80
N PHE A 165 -0.39 3.96 -10.62
CA PHE A 165 -0.38 3.79 -12.07
C PHE A 165 0.82 2.95 -12.49
N ALA A 166 0.65 1.62 -12.54
CA ALA A 166 1.55 0.78 -13.30
C ALA A 166 1.21 0.98 -14.78
N TYR A 167 1.99 1.78 -15.50
CA TYR A 167 1.93 1.75 -16.96
C TYR A 167 2.47 0.38 -17.41
N ALA A 168 1.60 -0.43 -18.00
CA ALA A 168 2.07 -1.49 -18.85
C ALA A 168 2.74 -0.79 -20.05
N SER A 169 4.07 -0.72 -20.05
CA SER A 169 4.83 -0.41 -21.26
C SER A 169 4.65 -1.60 -22.19
N ASP A 170 4.12 -1.34 -23.40
CA ASP A 170 4.11 -2.23 -24.53
C ASP A 170 5.50 -2.83 -24.85
#